data_22e0e4a056edd9798c8b6e0137d82e50
#
_entry.id   22e0e4a056edd9798c8b6e0137d82e50
#
_cell.length_a   1.000
_cell.length_b   1.000
_cell.length_c   1.000
_cell.angle_alpha   90.00
_cell.angle_beta   90.00
_cell.angle_gamma   90.00
#
_symmetry.space_group_name_H-M   'P 1'
#
loop_
_entity.id
_entity.type
_entity.pdbx_description
1 polymer ?
#
loop_
_entity_poly.entity_id
_entity_poly.type
_entity_poly.pdbx_seq_one_letter_code
_entity_poly.pdbx_strand_id
1 'polypeptide(L)'
;MFKKLVSNYFNSIKDRKFFYSAIILLAIFCSSLGINNFRFDASSETLILDNDVDYQIYEQTNDDFGSSDFLILAIQSSNEIFTLDNLQNLQNLRDKIQVIEGVDSVVSVFDAPILEQPKLSLIKSASNDKYLLEDELNLSLAKQELIDSPIFSELVISKDGKTLAFQINLDGKDNYDQTVIDIRSEIETFKNFNINLAGPSMIVFDTINFIKNDVITFGTITILVFFIFLYLIFRDFWPVTIILLNALIVMFISIGVMGLMDWPISIVSSN
;
A
#
# COMPACT_ATOMS: atom_id res chain seq x y z
N MET A 1 33.14 4.23 -43.82
CA MET A 1 32.15 3.16 -43.54
C MET A 1 30.91 3.70 -42.84
N PHE A 2 31.00 4.37 -41.71
CA PHE A 2 29.89 4.93 -40.92
C PHE A 2 28.93 5.84 -41.69
N LYS A 3 29.45 6.85 -42.45
CA LYS A 3 28.63 7.76 -43.27
C LYS A 3 27.77 7.03 -44.31
N LYS A 4 28.27 5.91 -44.87
CA LYS A 4 27.53 5.13 -45.88
C LYS A 4 26.40 4.30 -45.24
N LEU A 5 26.62 3.79 -44.02
CA LEU A 5 25.59 3.10 -43.22
C LEU A 5 24.46 4.06 -42.82
N VAL A 6 24.82 5.25 -42.35
CA VAL A 6 23.86 6.30 -41.97
C VAL A 6 23.04 6.76 -43.17
N SER A 7 23.69 7.02 -44.32
CA SER A 7 23.00 7.40 -45.55
C SER A 7 22.04 6.32 -46.05
N ASN A 8 22.45 5.06 -46.04
CA ASN A 8 21.59 3.93 -46.44
C ASN A 8 20.38 3.78 -45.51
N TYR A 9 20.56 3.99 -44.20
CA TYR A 9 19.49 3.97 -43.23
C TYR A 9 18.44 5.08 -43.48
N PHE A 10 18.90 6.31 -43.69
CA PHE A 10 18.01 7.43 -44.02
C PHE A 10 17.26 7.23 -45.33
N ASN A 11 17.92 6.72 -46.36
CA ASN A 11 17.27 6.43 -47.64
C ASN A 11 16.20 5.32 -47.47
N SER A 12 16.50 4.28 -46.72
CA SER A 12 15.53 3.20 -46.43
C SER A 12 14.29 3.74 -45.73
N ILE A 13 14.46 4.62 -44.73
CA ILE A 13 13.33 5.26 -44.03
C ILE A 13 12.51 6.12 -44.98
N LYS A 14 13.16 6.92 -45.81
CA LYS A 14 12.51 7.79 -46.79
C LYS A 14 11.68 7.00 -47.81
N ASP A 15 12.25 5.88 -48.32
CA ASP A 15 11.63 5.06 -49.35
C ASP A 15 10.49 4.21 -48.81
N ARG A 16 10.55 3.85 -47.49
CA ARG A 16 9.57 2.98 -46.83
C ARG A 16 8.85 3.66 -45.66
N LYS A 17 8.61 4.97 -45.76
CA LYS A 17 8.01 5.77 -44.69
C LYS A 17 6.69 5.21 -44.15
N PHE A 18 5.82 4.71 -45.04
CA PHE A 18 4.54 4.12 -44.63
C PHE A 18 4.73 2.82 -43.83
N PHE A 19 5.73 2.01 -44.19
CA PHE A 19 6.05 0.79 -43.44
C PHE A 19 6.55 1.07 -42.03
N TYR A 20 7.49 2.03 -41.88
CA TYR A 20 7.98 2.40 -40.55
C TYR A 20 6.91 3.08 -39.69
N SER A 21 6.07 3.93 -40.31
CA SER A 21 4.93 4.53 -39.61
C SER A 21 3.92 3.45 -39.14
N ALA A 22 3.66 2.43 -39.96
CA ALA A 22 2.79 1.34 -39.59
C ALA A 22 3.35 0.51 -38.42
N ILE A 23 4.67 0.28 -38.37
CA ILE A 23 5.32 -0.38 -37.24
C ILE A 23 5.17 0.42 -35.94
N ILE A 24 5.39 1.73 -35.98
CA ILE A 24 5.25 2.60 -34.81
C ILE A 24 3.79 2.60 -34.33
N LEU A 25 2.83 2.72 -35.24
CA LEU A 25 1.41 2.67 -34.90
C LEU A 25 1.01 1.33 -34.30
N LEU A 26 1.53 0.22 -34.85
CA LEU A 26 1.31 -1.11 -34.31
C LEU A 26 1.93 -1.24 -32.92
N ALA A 27 3.14 -0.75 -32.70
CA ALA A 27 3.78 -0.75 -31.38
C ALA A 27 2.98 0.05 -30.36
N ILE A 28 2.48 1.25 -30.72
CA ILE A 28 1.62 2.07 -29.87
C ILE A 28 0.33 1.31 -29.55
N PHE A 29 -0.28 0.69 -30.55
CA PHE A 29 -1.52 -0.08 -30.36
C PHE A 29 -1.30 -1.28 -29.43
N CYS A 30 -0.27 -2.09 -29.66
CA CYS A 30 0.06 -3.22 -28.80
C CYS A 30 0.35 -2.73 -27.36
N SER A 31 1.13 -1.67 -27.21
CA SER A 31 1.46 -1.13 -25.89
C SER A 31 0.24 -0.60 -25.14
N SER A 32 -0.75 -0.04 -25.86
CA SER A 32 -1.98 0.43 -25.23
C SER A 32 -2.78 -0.68 -24.53
N LEU A 33 -2.63 -1.94 -24.97
CA LEU A 33 -3.27 -3.10 -24.33
C LEU A 33 -2.60 -3.47 -22.99
N GLY A 34 -1.32 -3.16 -22.84
CA GLY A 34 -0.56 -3.48 -21.64
C GLY A 34 -0.63 -2.43 -20.54
N ILE A 35 -1.05 -1.21 -20.85
CA ILE A 35 -1.02 -0.10 -19.86
C ILE A 35 -1.84 -0.42 -18.60
N ASN A 36 -2.98 -1.09 -18.75
CA ASN A 36 -3.85 -1.42 -17.63
C ASN A 36 -3.23 -2.43 -16.64
N ASN A 37 -2.26 -3.21 -17.10
CA ASN A 37 -1.55 -4.20 -16.28
C ASN A 37 -0.24 -3.62 -15.70
N PHE A 38 0.11 -2.39 -16.07
CA PHE A 38 1.29 -1.75 -15.55
C PHE A 38 1.11 -1.41 -14.08
N ARG A 39 2.06 -1.86 -13.24
CA ARG A 39 2.01 -1.65 -11.79
C ARG A 39 3.38 -1.28 -11.22
N PHE A 40 3.35 -0.53 -10.13
CA PHE A 40 4.51 -0.34 -9.26
C PHE A 40 4.47 -1.40 -8.17
N ASP A 41 5.63 -1.94 -7.85
CA ASP A 41 5.80 -2.85 -6.73
C ASP A 41 6.69 -2.19 -5.67
N ALA A 42 6.07 -1.87 -4.54
CA ALA A 42 6.74 -1.24 -3.40
C ALA A 42 6.91 -2.23 -2.24
N SER A 43 6.68 -3.53 -2.47
CA SER A 43 6.88 -4.55 -1.45
C SER A 43 8.36 -4.66 -1.06
N SER A 44 8.61 -5.04 0.20
CA SER A 44 9.96 -5.33 0.69
C SER A 44 10.59 -6.55 0.00
N GLU A 45 9.76 -7.41 -0.58
CA GLU A 45 10.16 -8.61 -1.30
C GLU A 45 11.00 -8.29 -2.53
N THR A 46 10.72 -7.16 -3.20
CA THR A 46 11.51 -6.70 -4.36
C THR A 46 12.98 -6.36 -4.01
N LEU A 47 13.32 -6.28 -2.73
CA LEU A 47 14.68 -6.06 -2.24
C LEU A 47 15.45 -7.36 -1.97
N ILE A 48 14.75 -8.50 -2.00
CA ILE A 48 15.31 -9.82 -1.70
C ILE A 48 15.64 -10.53 -3.02
N LEU A 49 16.68 -11.33 -3.01
CA LEU A 49 17.05 -12.10 -4.21
C LEU A 49 16.15 -13.33 -4.34
N ASP A 50 15.62 -13.58 -5.52
CA ASP A 50 14.72 -14.72 -5.82
C ASP A 50 15.32 -16.09 -5.47
N ASN A 51 16.66 -16.20 -5.38
CA ASN A 51 17.37 -17.41 -5.03
C ASN A 51 17.74 -17.51 -3.54
N ASP A 52 17.24 -16.63 -2.70
CA ASP A 52 17.46 -16.69 -1.24
C ASP A 52 16.66 -17.84 -0.64
N VAL A 53 17.34 -18.75 0.07
CA VAL A 53 16.71 -19.93 0.67
C VAL A 53 15.74 -19.53 1.80
N ASP A 54 16.08 -18.51 2.56
CA ASP A 54 15.24 -18.02 3.65
C ASP A 54 13.96 -17.39 3.09
N TYR A 55 14.06 -16.72 1.94
CA TYR A 55 12.89 -16.17 1.23
C TYR A 55 11.95 -17.27 0.71
N GLN A 56 12.49 -18.36 0.16
CA GLN A 56 11.66 -19.49 -0.29
C GLN A 56 10.92 -20.16 0.88
N ILE A 57 11.55 -20.26 2.06
CA ILE A 57 10.89 -20.75 3.28
C ILE A 57 9.78 -19.80 3.72
N TYR A 58 10.03 -18.49 3.64
CA TYR A 58 9.02 -17.46 3.96
C TYR A 58 7.82 -17.55 3.02
N GLU A 59 8.02 -17.62 1.69
CA GLU A 59 6.94 -17.80 0.71
C GLU A 59 6.14 -19.07 0.99
N GLN A 60 6.81 -20.19 1.19
CA GLN A 60 6.14 -21.47 1.49
C GLN A 60 5.33 -21.36 2.80
N THR A 61 5.83 -20.64 3.79
CA THR A 61 5.11 -20.43 5.06
C THR A 61 3.87 -19.57 4.85
N ASN A 62 3.96 -18.53 4.03
CA ASN A 62 2.80 -17.70 3.68
C ASN A 62 1.76 -18.47 2.88
N ASP A 63 2.17 -19.35 1.98
CA ASP A 63 1.26 -20.22 1.20
C ASP A 63 0.53 -21.22 2.11
N ASP A 64 1.24 -21.79 3.10
CA ASP A 64 0.69 -22.81 4.00
C ASP A 64 -0.21 -22.22 5.11
N PHE A 65 0.09 -21.02 5.60
CA PHE A 65 -0.56 -20.40 6.76
C PHE A 65 -1.34 -19.12 6.45
N GLY A 66 -1.30 -18.64 5.24
CA GLY A 66 -1.93 -17.39 4.80
C GLY A 66 -0.98 -16.19 4.88
N SER A 67 -1.38 -15.10 4.20
CA SER A 67 -0.61 -13.85 4.17
C SER A 67 -0.48 -13.25 5.58
N SER A 68 0.70 -12.72 5.87
CA SER A 68 0.97 -11.96 7.09
C SER A 68 0.69 -10.45 6.92
N ASP A 69 -0.03 -10.07 5.90
CA ASP A 69 -0.36 -8.67 5.63
C ASP A 69 -1.35 -8.13 6.65
N PHE A 70 -0.95 -7.07 7.31
CA PHE A 70 -1.78 -6.42 8.31
C PHE A 70 -1.60 -4.92 8.35
N LEU A 71 -2.62 -4.26 8.91
CA LEU A 71 -2.58 -2.86 9.27
C LEU A 71 -2.73 -2.73 10.80
N ILE A 72 -2.13 -1.69 11.36
CA ILE A 72 -2.28 -1.34 12.77
C ILE A 72 -2.96 0.01 12.86
N LEU A 73 -4.05 0.06 13.60
CA LEU A 73 -4.77 1.26 13.93
C LEU A 73 -4.44 1.67 15.37
N ALA A 74 -3.61 2.70 15.55
CA ALA A 74 -3.28 3.25 16.85
C ALA A 74 -4.26 4.38 17.20
N ILE A 75 -5.00 4.23 18.30
CA ILE A 75 -6.10 5.10 18.70
C ILE A 75 -5.77 5.75 20.03
N GLN A 76 -5.73 7.08 20.04
CA GLN A 76 -5.54 7.89 21.23
C GLN A 76 -6.73 8.80 21.46
N SER A 77 -7.05 9.04 22.73
CA SER A 77 -8.05 10.03 23.12
C SER A 77 -7.39 11.17 23.91
N SER A 78 -7.89 12.39 23.72
CA SER A 78 -7.48 13.53 24.54
C SER A 78 -7.90 13.39 26.02
N ASN A 79 -8.93 12.57 26.27
CA ASN A 79 -9.46 12.24 27.59
C ASN A 79 -9.20 10.76 27.92
N GLU A 80 -9.73 10.30 29.07
CA GLU A 80 -9.68 8.88 29.45
C GLU A 80 -10.34 8.03 28.35
N ILE A 81 -9.57 7.11 27.72
CA ILE A 81 -10.06 6.25 26.64
C ILE A 81 -10.96 5.13 27.17
N PHE A 82 -10.69 4.64 28.40
CA PHE A 82 -11.44 3.59 29.07
C PHE A 82 -12.72 4.08 29.75
N THR A 83 -13.60 4.71 29.00
CA THR A 83 -14.96 5.05 29.40
C THR A 83 -15.94 4.24 28.56
N LEU A 84 -17.13 3.96 29.11
CA LEU A 84 -18.16 3.17 28.42
C LEU A 84 -18.51 3.78 27.05
N ASP A 85 -18.70 5.08 27.00
CA ASP A 85 -19.04 5.80 25.76
C ASP A 85 -17.93 5.70 24.70
N ASN A 86 -16.67 5.90 25.08
CA ASN A 86 -15.53 5.76 24.17
C ASN A 86 -15.37 4.32 23.68
N LEU A 87 -15.50 3.34 24.57
CA LEU A 87 -15.37 1.93 24.18
C LEU A 87 -16.51 1.49 23.25
N GLN A 88 -17.75 1.95 23.47
CA GLN A 88 -18.86 1.69 22.55
C GLN A 88 -18.62 2.30 21.16
N ASN A 89 -18.10 3.54 21.12
CA ASN A 89 -17.74 4.19 19.87
C ASN A 89 -16.61 3.43 19.13
N LEU A 90 -15.62 2.93 19.87
CA LEU A 90 -14.52 2.17 19.29
C LEU A 90 -14.95 0.76 18.85
N GLN A 91 -15.88 0.13 19.55
CA GLN A 91 -16.47 -1.12 19.09
C GLN A 91 -17.23 -0.93 17.77
N ASN A 92 -18.01 0.16 17.66
CA ASN A 92 -18.67 0.49 16.40
C ASN A 92 -17.66 0.73 15.27
N LEU A 93 -16.52 1.40 15.52
CA LEU A 93 -15.44 1.54 14.54
C LEU A 93 -14.88 0.19 14.11
N ARG A 94 -14.58 -0.70 15.08
CA ARG A 94 -14.11 -2.07 14.81
C ARG A 94 -15.08 -2.84 13.92
N ASP A 95 -16.37 -2.82 14.26
CA ASP A 95 -17.41 -3.55 13.53
C ASP A 95 -17.58 -3.01 12.09
N LYS A 96 -17.45 -1.70 11.90
CA LYS A 96 -17.47 -1.09 10.57
C LYS A 96 -16.24 -1.50 9.74
N ILE A 97 -15.05 -1.52 10.34
CA ILE A 97 -13.83 -1.96 9.66
C ILE A 97 -13.91 -3.44 9.29
N GLN A 98 -14.44 -4.28 10.17
CA GLN A 98 -14.56 -5.74 9.98
C GLN A 98 -15.37 -6.12 8.72
N VAL A 99 -16.30 -5.27 8.27
CA VAL A 99 -17.14 -5.53 7.09
C VAL A 99 -16.60 -4.93 5.80
N ILE A 100 -15.46 -4.24 5.84
CA ILE A 100 -14.81 -3.69 4.65
C ILE A 100 -14.26 -4.84 3.81
N GLU A 101 -14.47 -4.77 2.50
CA GLU A 101 -13.90 -5.76 1.57
C GLU A 101 -12.36 -5.74 1.63
N GLY A 102 -11.75 -6.93 1.71
CA GLY A 102 -10.31 -7.09 1.84
C GLY A 102 -9.83 -7.19 3.31
N VAL A 103 -10.71 -7.00 4.30
CA VAL A 103 -10.43 -7.26 5.71
C VAL A 103 -10.88 -8.69 6.05
N ASP A 104 -9.93 -9.50 6.54
CA ASP A 104 -10.19 -10.85 7.04
C ASP A 104 -10.68 -10.80 8.48
N SER A 105 -9.92 -10.15 9.36
CA SER A 105 -10.26 -10.07 10.78
C SER A 105 -9.68 -8.80 11.42
N VAL A 106 -10.32 -8.37 12.52
CA VAL A 106 -9.82 -7.24 13.33
C VAL A 106 -9.63 -7.74 14.76
N VAL A 107 -8.38 -7.78 15.21
CA VAL A 107 -8.01 -8.11 16.59
C VAL A 107 -7.85 -6.82 17.39
N SER A 108 -8.48 -6.74 18.54
CA SER A 108 -8.57 -5.51 19.32
C SER A 108 -8.65 -5.82 20.84
N VAL A 109 -8.73 -4.77 21.62
CA VAL A 109 -8.97 -4.90 23.08
C VAL A 109 -10.29 -5.60 23.41
N PHE A 110 -11.26 -5.63 22.48
CA PHE A 110 -12.56 -6.29 22.68
C PHE A 110 -12.49 -7.81 22.54
N ASP A 111 -11.42 -8.33 21.96
CA ASP A 111 -11.18 -9.76 21.76
C ASP A 111 -10.33 -10.36 22.89
N ALA A 112 -9.89 -9.53 23.84
CA ALA A 112 -9.12 -9.94 25.00
C ALA A 112 -10.06 -10.42 26.13
N PRO A 113 -9.97 -11.68 26.58
CA PRO A 113 -10.74 -12.16 27.71
C PRO A 113 -10.29 -11.47 29.00
N ILE A 114 -11.26 -11.01 29.80
CA ILE A 114 -11.06 -10.38 31.12
C ILE A 114 -11.38 -11.38 32.20
N LEU A 115 -10.42 -11.69 33.04
CA LEU A 115 -10.54 -12.73 34.07
C LEU A 115 -11.15 -12.22 35.39
N GLU A 116 -11.18 -10.91 35.61
CA GLU A 116 -11.73 -10.19 36.82
C GLU A 116 -11.25 -10.67 38.20
N GLN A 117 -10.72 -11.90 38.30
CA GLN A 117 -10.24 -12.45 39.54
C GLN A 117 -8.95 -13.26 39.40
N PRO A 118 -7.81 -12.74 39.84
CA PRO A 118 -6.52 -13.43 39.77
C PRO A 118 -6.40 -14.67 40.65
N LYS A 119 -7.46 -15.07 41.39
CA LYS A 119 -7.47 -16.20 42.33
C LYS A 119 -8.41 -17.35 41.96
N LEU A 120 -9.05 -17.33 40.79
CA LEU A 120 -9.83 -18.48 40.32
C LEU A 120 -8.91 -19.58 39.81
N SER A 121 -9.27 -20.86 40.07
CA SER A 121 -8.54 -21.97 39.47
C SER A 121 -8.68 -21.93 37.95
N LEU A 122 -7.62 -22.28 37.20
CA LEU A 122 -7.58 -22.29 35.73
C LEU A 122 -8.79 -22.94 35.07
N ILE A 123 -9.40 -23.93 35.72
CA ILE A 123 -10.61 -24.63 35.23
C ILE A 123 -11.86 -23.75 35.28
N LYS A 124 -11.97 -22.87 36.29
CA LYS A 124 -13.11 -21.94 36.40
C LYS A 124 -12.92 -20.67 35.54
N SER A 125 -11.69 -20.27 35.31
CA SER A 125 -11.38 -19.16 34.40
C SER A 125 -11.71 -19.51 32.95
N ALA A 126 -11.41 -20.74 32.51
CA ALA A 126 -11.66 -21.20 31.14
C ALA A 126 -13.15 -21.38 30.75
N SER A 127 -14.07 -21.34 31.73
CA SER A 127 -15.51 -21.51 31.51
C SER A 127 -16.33 -20.22 31.64
N ASN A 128 -15.68 -19.08 31.89
CA ASN A 128 -16.36 -17.84 32.22
C ASN A 128 -15.60 -16.61 31.64
N ASP A 129 -15.23 -16.72 30.35
CA ASP A 129 -14.59 -15.62 29.65
C ASP A 129 -15.56 -14.45 29.53
N LYS A 130 -15.20 -13.30 30.09
CA LYS A 130 -15.90 -12.04 29.93
C LYS A 130 -15.08 -11.15 29.00
N TYR A 131 -15.77 -10.39 28.17
CA TYR A 131 -15.17 -9.46 27.25
C TYR A 131 -15.54 -8.01 27.61
N LEU A 132 -14.74 -7.06 27.19
CA LEU A 132 -15.05 -5.64 27.36
C LEU A 132 -16.45 -5.33 26.80
N LEU A 133 -17.22 -4.53 27.53
CA LEU A 133 -18.61 -4.14 27.25
C LEU A 133 -19.69 -5.19 27.59
N GLU A 134 -19.35 -6.32 28.23
CA GLU A 134 -20.36 -7.15 28.84
C GLU A 134 -20.90 -6.51 30.13
N ASP A 135 -22.13 -6.89 30.49
CA ASP A 135 -22.82 -6.35 31.67
C ASP A 135 -22.03 -6.65 32.97
N GLU A 136 -22.01 -5.67 33.87
CA GLU A 136 -21.40 -5.73 35.21
C GLU A 136 -19.86 -5.74 35.26
N LEU A 137 -19.13 -5.38 34.18
CA LEU A 137 -17.69 -5.32 34.20
C LEU A 137 -17.16 -4.03 34.83
N ASN A 138 -16.18 -4.12 35.71
CA ASN A 138 -15.47 -2.97 36.26
C ASN A 138 -14.37 -2.56 35.31
N LEU A 139 -14.61 -1.47 34.54
CA LEU A 139 -13.69 -0.98 33.52
C LEU A 139 -12.30 -0.61 34.05
N SER A 140 -12.19 -0.17 35.30
CA SER A 140 -10.89 0.18 35.89
C SER A 140 -10.05 -1.06 36.17
N LEU A 141 -10.68 -2.14 36.66
CA LEU A 141 -10.01 -3.44 36.88
C LEU A 141 -9.65 -4.08 35.54
N ALA A 142 -10.56 -4.08 34.58
CA ALA A 142 -10.31 -4.60 33.24
C ALA A 142 -9.12 -3.88 32.54
N LYS A 143 -9.07 -2.55 32.63
CA LYS A 143 -7.94 -1.77 32.13
C LYS A 143 -6.62 -2.20 32.78
N GLN A 144 -6.61 -2.34 34.12
CA GLN A 144 -5.40 -2.73 34.84
C GLN A 144 -4.96 -4.15 34.46
N GLU A 145 -5.89 -5.07 34.33
CA GLU A 145 -5.63 -6.45 33.91
C GLU A 145 -5.00 -6.51 32.52
N LEU A 146 -5.53 -5.73 31.56
CA LEU A 146 -4.97 -5.65 30.20
C LEU A 146 -3.57 -5.05 30.18
N ILE A 147 -3.30 -4.01 30.98
CA ILE A 147 -1.97 -3.39 31.09
C ILE A 147 -0.96 -4.34 31.72
N ASP A 148 -1.36 -5.09 32.73
CA ASP A 148 -0.50 -6.04 33.45
C ASP A 148 -0.35 -7.40 32.73
N SER A 149 -1.16 -7.64 31.69
CA SER A 149 -1.14 -8.87 30.93
C SER A 149 0.15 -9.03 30.11
N PRO A 150 0.85 -10.16 30.20
CA PRO A 150 2.04 -10.42 29.37
C PRO A 150 1.70 -10.63 27.89
N ILE A 151 0.43 -10.83 27.53
CA ILE A 151 -0.03 -11.10 26.17
C ILE A 151 -0.57 -9.82 25.53
N PHE A 152 -1.43 -9.08 26.24
CA PHE A 152 -2.18 -7.95 25.68
C PHE A 152 -1.49 -6.59 25.86
N SER A 153 -0.63 -6.48 26.88
CA SER A 153 0.17 -5.27 27.07
C SER A 153 1.11 -5.04 25.91
N GLU A 154 1.15 -3.81 25.40
CA GLU A 154 1.91 -3.39 24.20
C GLU A 154 1.43 -3.99 22.87
N LEU A 155 0.45 -4.89 22.88
CA LEU A 155 -0.18 -5.41 21.67
C LEU A 155 -1.49 -4.68 21.36
N VAL A 156 -2.45 -4.67 22.28
CA VAL A 156 -3.76 -4.01 22.09
C VAL A 156 -3.96 -2.78 22.98
N ILE A 157 -3.13 -2.61 24.00
CA ILE A 157 -3.14 -1.46 24.90
C ILE A 157 -1.71 -1.05 25.27
N SER A 158 -1.42 0.26 25.29
CA SER A 158 -0.13 0.78 25.75
C SER A 158 0.04 0.64 27.26
N LYS A 159 1.29 0.58 27.74
CA LYS A 159 1.62 0.51 29.17
C LYS A 159 1.05 1.64 30.02
N ASP A 160 0.88 2.81 29.44
CA ASP A 160 0.26 3.97 30.11
C ASP A 160 -1.26 3.97 30.02
N GLY A 161 -1.85 3.00 29.29
CA GLY A 161 -3.28 2.84 29.10
C GLY A 161 -3.96 3.96 28.34
N LYS A 162 -3.21 4.75 27.55
CA LYS A 162 -3.71 5.91 26.79
C LYS A 162 -3.93 5.64 25.33
N THR A 163 -3.33 4.59 24.79
CA THR A 163 -3.43 4.20 23.39
C THR A 163 -3.99 2.80 23.30
N LEU A 164 -4.97 2.60 22.44
CA LEU A 164 -5.45 1.29 22.04
C LEU A 164 -4.97 0.99 20.62
N ALA A 165 -4.72 -0.29 20.33
CA ALA A 165 -4.36 -0.73 19.00
C ALA A 165 -5.37 -1.76 18.48
N PHE A 166 -5.78 -1.61 17.22
CA PHE A 166 -6.46 -2.65 16.46
C PHE A 166 -5.51 -3.19 15.41
N GLN A 167 -5.34 -4.48 15.36
CA GLN A 167 -4.66 -5.15 14.27
C GLN A 167 -5.71 -5.61 13.26
N ILE A 168 -5.61 -5.11 12.05
CA ILE A 168 -6.51 -5.43 10.94
C ILE A 168 -5.75 -6.37 10.02
N ASN A 169 -6.13 -7.64 10.01
CA ASN A 169 -5.57 -8.64 9.12
C ASN A 169 -6.24 -8.56 7.76
N LEU A 170 -5.46 -8.62 6.70
CA LEU A 170 -5.94 -8.53 5.31
C LEU A 170 -6.08 -9.94 4.71
N ASP A 171 -6.94 -10.06 3.69
CA ASP A 171 -7.38 -11.36 3.15
C ASP A 171 -6.42 -12.02 2.15
N GLY A 172 -5.18 -11.51 2.02
CA GLY A 172 -4.14 -12.06 1.15
C GLY A 172 -4.29 -11.73 -0.34
N LYS A 173 -5.11 -10.73 -0.70
CA LYS A 173 -5.21 -10.27 -2.11
C LYS A 173 -4.06 -9.33 -2.47
N ASP A 174 -3.68 -9.33 -3.75
CA ASP A 174 -2.54 -8.54 -4.26
C ASP A 174 -2.72 -7.01 -4.23
N ASN A 175 -3.93 -6.50 -4.01
CA ASN A 175 -4.22 -5.07 -4.08
C ASN A 175 -5.15 -4.61 -2.97
N TYR A 176 -4.59 -3.89 -2.00
CA TYR A 176 -5.31 -3.32 -0.86
C TYR A 176 -5.59 -1.82 -1.00
N ASP A 177 -5.35 -1.22 -2.18
CA ASP A 177 -5.51 0.23 -2.36
C ASP A 177 -6.91 0.70 -1.92
N GLN A 178 -7.96 -0.01 -2.36
CA GLN A 178 -9.33 0.35 -2.02
C GLN A 178 -9.65 0.10 -0.56
N THR A 179 -9.21 -1.03 -0.01
CA THR A 179 -9.36 -1.38 1.42
C THR A 179 -8.77 -0.31 2.33
N VAL A 180 -7.54 0.16 2.03
CA VAL A 180 -6.90 1.24 2.80
C VAL A 180 -7.67 2.56 2.69
N ILE A 181 -8.17 2.90 1.50
CA ILE A 181 -8.98 4.11 1.28
C ILE A 181 -10.28 4.04 2.09
N ASP A 182 -10.96 2.89 2.09
CA ASP A 182 -12.23 2.70 2.78
C ASP A 182 -12.02 2.73 4.31
N ILE A 183 -10.96 2.09 4.82
CA ILE A 183 -10.58 2.19 6.24
C ILE A 183 -10.28 3.64 6.64
N ARG A 184 -9.53 4.39 5.83
CA ARG A 184 -9.25 5.81 6.08
C ARG A 184 -10.53 6.64 6.13
N SER A 185 -11.46 6.40 5.23
CA SER A 185 -12.73 7.12 5.20
C SER A 185 -13.58 6.86 6.44
N GLU A 186 -13.58 5.64 6.97
CA GLU A 186 -14.25 5.33 8.24
C GLU A 186 -13.57 6.01 9.43
N ILE A 187 -12.25 5.99 9.50
CA ILE A 187 -11.47 6.65 10.56
C ILE A 187 -11.80 8.15 10.63
N GLU A 188 -11.92 8.84 9.51
CA GLU A 188 -12.20 10.27 9.45
C GLU A 188 -13.56 10.64 10.06
N THR A 189 -14.47 9.69 10.21
CA THR A 189 -15.77 9.93 10.86
C THR A 189 -15.66 10.02 12.38
N PHE A 190 -14.59 9.47 12.98
CA PHE A 190 -14.36 9.39 14.44
C PHE A 190 -13.46 10.52 14.96
N LYS A 191 -13.87 11.77 14.78
CA LYS A 191 -13.07 12.98 15.08
C LYS A 191 -12.72 13.17 16.56
N ASN A 192 -13.35 12.44 17.47
CA ASN A 192 -13.09 12.53 18.91
C ASN A 192 -11.81 11.80 19.33
N PHE A 193 -11.23 11.02 18.43
CA PHE A 193 -10.02 10.25 18.63
C PHE A 193 -8.92 10.72 17.68
N ASN A 194 -7.69 10.66 18.15
CA ASN A 194 -6.51 10.78 17.28
C ASN A 194 -6.14 9.37 16.81
N ILE A 195 -6.47 9.06 15.55
CA ILE A 195 -6.31 7.72 14.98
C ILE A 195 -5.23 7.78 13.90
N ASN A 196 -4.24 6.90 14.03
CA ASN A 196 -3.16 6.75 13.07
C ASN A 196 -3.16 5.34 12.52
N LEU A 197 -3.13 5.22 11.19
CA LEU A 197 -3.02 3.95 10.48
C LEU A 197 -1.56 3.71 10.10
N ALA A 198 -1.04 2.54 10.41
CA ALA A 198 0.33 2.11 10.15
C ALA A 198 0.36 0.62 9.75
N GLY A 199 1.54 0.08 9.52
CA GLY A 199 1.74 -1.33 9.18
C GLY A 199 2.46 -1.52 7.86
N PRO A 200 2.94 -2.75 7.55
CA PRO A 200 3.67 -3.04 6.33
C PRO A 200 2.88 -2.66 5.07
N SER A 201 1.65 -3.12 4.95
CA SER A 201 0.78 -2.84 3.80
C SER A 201 0.47 -1.35 3.63
N MET A 202 0.44 -0.58 4.74
CA MET A 202 0.29 0.87 4.71
C MET A 202 1.53 1.56 4.13
N ILE A 203 2.74 1.09 4.48
CA ILE A 203 4.00 1.61 3.93
C ILE A 203 4.03 1.41 2.42
N VAL A 204 3.64 0.22 1.96
CA VAL A 204 3.56 -0.10 0.51
C VAL A 204 2.59 0.85 -0.18
N PHE A 205 1.37 1.00 0.34
CA PHE A 205 0.35 1.90 -0.21
C PHE A 205 0.83 3.35 -0.30
N ASP A 206 1.36 3.91 0.78
CA ASP A 206 1.83 5.30 0.80
C ASP A 206 3.03 5.49 -0.13
N THR A 207 3.96 4.53 -0.18
CA THR A 207 5.13 4.58 -1.07
C THR A 207 4.70 4.61 -2.54
N ILE A 208 3.77 3.75 -2.95
CA ILE A 208 3.24 3.75 -4.33
C ILE A 208 2.58 5.10 -4.65
N ASN A 209 1.81 5.67 -3.73
CA ASN A 209 1.17 6.96 -3.93
C ASN A 209 2.18 8.11 -4.02
N PHE A 210 3.25 8.09 -3.21
CA PHE A 210 4.34 9.05 -3.32
C PHE A 210 5.05 8.94 -4.66
N ILE A 211 5.39 7.73 -5.12
CA ILE A 211 6.00 7.51 -6.44
C ILE A 211 5.10 8.04 -7.56
N LYS A 212 3.79 7.73 -7.53
CA LYS A 212 2.83 8.25 -8.54
C LYS A 212 2.84 9.79 -8.57
N ASN A 213 2.80 10.43 -7.43
CA ASN A 213 2.83 11.90 -7.31
C ASN A 213 4.18 12.49 -7.77
N ASP A 214 5.28 11.85 -7.41
CA ASP A 214 6.63 12.28 -7.81
C ASP A 214 6.82 12.17 -9.31
N VAL A 215 6.40 11.07 -9.94
CA VAL A 215 6.47 10.89 -11.39
C VAL A 215 5.67 11.98 -12.12
N ILE A 216 4.49 12.34 -11.64
CA ILE A 216 3.68 13.42 -12.24
C ILE A 216 4.36 14.77 -12.03
N THR A 217 4.80 15.07 -10.81
CA THR A 217 5.35 16.38 -10.46
C THR A 217 6.72 16.61 -11.13
N PHE A 218 7.68 15.71 -10.86
CA PHE A 218 9.03 15.83 -11.41
C PHE A 218 9.06 15.56 -12.91
N GLY A 219 8.24 14.64 -13.42
CA GLY A 219 8.08 14.40 -14.85
C GLY A 219 7.62 15.64 -15.59
N THR A 220 6.61 16.34 -15.06
CA THR A 220 6.11 17.59 -15.65
C THR A 220 7.17 18.69 -15.62
N ILE A 221 7.87 18.87 -14.49
CA ILE A 221 8.96 19.85 -14.38
C ILE A 221 10.08 19.53 -15.36
N THR A 222 10.46 18.26 -15.46
CA THR A 222 11.52 17.80 -16.36
C THR A 222 11.17 18.09 -17.82
N ILE A 223 9.96 17.76 -18.26
CA ILE A 223 9.50 18.05 -19.62
C ILE A 223 9.55 19.55 -19.89
N LEU A 224 9.13 20.39 -18.93
CA LEU A 224 9.16 21.84 -19.08
C LEU A 224 10.59 22.38 -19.19
N VAL A 225 11.50 21.91 -18.34
CA VAL A 225 12.93 22.29 -18.39
C VAL A 225 13.55 21.87 -19.72
N PHE A 226 13.33 20.63 -20.18
CA PHE A 226 13.81 20.18 -21.48
C PHE A 226 13.20 20.97 -22.63
N PHE A 227 11.92 21.32 -22.56
CA PHE A 227 11.29 22.18 -23.58
C PHE A 227 11.99 23.53 -23.69
N ILE A 228 12.22 24.22 -22.56
CA ILE A 228 12.90 25.50 -22.51
C ILE A 228 14.33 25.37 -23.07
N PHE A 229 15.07 24.36 -22.61
CA PHE A 229 16.46 24.15 -23.04
C PHE A 229 16.57 23.86 -24.54
N LEU A 230 15.75 22.98 -25.07
CA LEU A 230 15.70 22.67 -26.50
C LEU A 230 15.26 23.89 -27.33
N TYR A 231 14.29 24.65 -26.83
CA TYR A 231 13.85 25.88 -27.52
C TYR A 231 14.95 26.92 -27.60
N LEU A 232 15.77 27.10 -26.59
CA LEU A 232 16.92 28.00 -26.59
C LEU A 232 17.97 27.58 -27.64
N ILE A 233 18.14 26.26 -27.84
CA ILE A 233 19.09 25.72 -28.83
C ILE A 233 18.55 25.85 -30.25
N PHE A 234 17.35 25.35 -30.51
CA PHE A 234 16.80 25.26 -31.88
C PHE A 234 16.14 26.55 -32.34
N ARG A 235 15.70 27.40 -31.40
CA ARG A 235 14.97 28.66 -31.67
C ARG A 235 13.77 28.48 -32.61
N ASP A 236 13.21 27.28 -32.66
CA ASP A 236 12.07 26.90 -33.46
C ASP A 236 11.21 25.92 -32.66
N PHE A 237 9.90 26.13 -32.66
CA PHE A 237 8.94 25.34 -31.90
C PHE A 237 8.77 23.91 -32.45
N TRP A 238 8.77 23.75 -33.78
CA TRP A 238 8.49 22.47 -34.41
C TRP A 238 9.49 21.36 -34.09
N PRO A 239 10.83 21.59 -34.22
CA PRO A 239 11.81 20.57 -33.86
C PRO A 239 11.71 20.15 -32.39
N VAL A 240 11.47 21.10 -31.49
CA VAL A 240 11.34 20.86 -30.05
C VAL A 240 10.15 19.94 -29.76
N THR A 241 8.98 20.30 -30.33
CA THR A 241 7.76 19.51 -30.18
C THR A 241 7.93 18.09 -30.71
N ILE A 242 8.55 17.91 -31.86
CA ILE A 242 8.79 16.58 -32.45
C ILE A 242 9.71 15.74 -31.56
N ILE A 243 10.78 16.32 -31.02
CA ILE A 243 11.71 15.61 -30.12
C ILE A 243 11.01 15.16 -28.84
N LEU A 244 10.25 16.05 -28.20
CA LEU A 244 9.52 15.72 -26.96
C LEU A 244 8.41 14.70 -27.21
N LEU A 245 7.66 14.84 -28.29
CA LEU A 245 6.63 13.88 -28.66
C LEU A 245 7.23 12.49 -28.90
N ASN A 246 8.39 12.41 -29.58
CA ASN A 246 9.08 11.14 -29.78
C ASN A 246 9.52 10.52 -28.44
N ALA A 247 10.05 11.30 -27.51
CA ALA A 247 10.40 10.82 -26.18
C ALA A 247 9.19 10.27 -25.42
N LEU A 248 8.05 10.98 -25.47
CA LEU A 248 6.80 10.53 -24.85
C LEU A 248 6.27 9.23 -25.49
N ILE A 249 6.36 9.10 -26.81
CA ILE A 249 5.96 7.87 -27.52
C ILE A 249 6.83 6.68 -27.08
N VAL A 250 8.15 6.87 -26.98
CA VAL A 250 9.06 5.80 -26.51
C VAL A 250 8.73 5.40 -25.08
N MET A 251 8.51 6.36 -24.19
CA MET A 251 8.10 6.12 -22.81
C MET A 251 6.78 5.33 -22.76
N PHE A 252 5.78 5.74 -23.52
CA PHE A 252 4.49 5.07 -23.61
C PHE A 252 4.63 3.60 -24.08
N ILE A 253 5.44 3.38 -25.12
CA ILE A 253 5.71 2.03 -25.63
C ILE A 253 6.41 1.19 -24.56
N SER A 254 7.40 1.74 -23.84
CA SER A 254 8.13 1.02 -22.80
C SER A 254 7.21 0.58 -21.66
N ILE A 255 6.38 1.51 -21.15
CA ILE A 255 5.40 1.21 -20.08
C ILE A 255 4.41 0.14 -20.55
N GLY A 256 3.88 0.27 -21.78
CA GLY A 256 2.94 -0.69 -22.32
C GLY A 256 3.53 -2.09 -22.52
N VAL A 257 4.80 -2.19 -22.96
CA VAL A 257 5.50 -3.47 -23.07
C VAL A 257 5.72 -4.11 -21.70
N MET A 258 6.12 -3.31 -20.70
CA MET A 258 6.26 -3.81 -19.32
C MET A 258 4.95 -4.36 -18.77
N GLY A 259 3.83 -3.67 -19.00
CA GLY A 259 2.52 -4.17 -18.61
C GLY A 259 2.07 -5.41 -19.39
N LEU A 260 2.44 -5.56 -20.67
CA LEU A 260 2.17 -6.79 -21.44
C LEU A 260 2.97 -7.99 -20.94
N MET A 261 4.17 -7.76 -20.43
CA MET A 261 5.05 -8.79 -19.90
C MET A 261 4.83 -9.08 -18.42
N ASP A 262 3.87 -8.38 -17.80
CA ASP A 262 3.61 -8.42 -16.36
C ASP A 262 4.87 -8.14 -15.51
N TRP A 263 5.69 -7.19 -15.98
CA TRP A 263 6.89 -6.74 -15.28
C TRP A 263 6.59 -5.49 -14.45
N PRO A 264 6.48 -5.62 -13.13
CA PRO A 264 6.30 -4.47 -12.26
C PRO A 264 7.58 -3.64 -12.20
N ILE A 265 7.44 -2.33 -11.98
CA ILE A 265 8.57 -1.47 -11.64
C ILE A 265 8.75 -1.50 -10.13
N SER A 266 9.87 -2.05 -9.67
CA SER A 266 10.23 -2.02 -8.26
C SER A 266 10.69 -0.62 -7.82
N ILE A 267 10.63 -0.32 -6.53
CA ILE A 267 11.13 0.93 -5.94
C ILE A 267 12.59 1.17 -6.33
N VAL A 268 13.40 0.12 -6.35
CA VAL A 268 14.84 0.20 -6.66
C VAL A 268 15.08 0.56 -8.12
N SER A 269 14.25 0.05 -9.03
CA SER A 269 14.39 0.30 -10.48
C SER A 269 13.75 1.61 -10.93
N SER A 270 12.96 2.26 -10.08
CA SER A 270 12.26 3.51 -10.42
C SER A 270 13.11 4.78 -10.28
N ASN A 271 14.29 4.69 -9.67
CA ASN A 271 15.22 5.81 -9.45
C ASN A 271 16.37 5.87 -10.47
#